data_04c711d13b82cfa63cc1f055039be448
#
_entry.id   04c711d13b82cfa63cc1f055039be448
#
_cell.length_a   1.000
_cell.length_b   1.000
_cell.length_c   1.000
_cell.angle_alpha   90.00
_cell.angle_beta   90.00
_cell.angle_gamma   90.00
#
_symmetry.space_group_name_H-M   'P 1'
#
loop_
_entity.id
_entity.type
_entity.pdbx_description
1 polymer ?
#
loop_
_entity_poly.entity_id
_entity_poly.type
_entity_poly.pdbx_seq_one_letter_code
_entity_poly.pdbx_strand_id
1 'polypeptide(L)'
;MSEQEQNISTEEWVDIVNEDNEVIAQASRQQMRAQVLRHRASYIVVHDGMGNILVQRRTETKDFYPGWLDATAGGVVQSGENILDSARREAEEELGIAGVPFAEHGQFYFEEENKCRVWGALFSCVSHGPFALQEEEIDSVRWMTPEEITARCDEFTPDSLKALSLWMTRNNEKEHGKPLTRETAAPVVETQDVETADVNDEEKNQGPSV
;
A
#
# COMPACT_ATOMS: atom_id res chain seq x y z
N MET A 1 4.17 23.67 45.67
CA MET A 1 3.93 22.28 45.24
C MET A 1 4.03 22.31 43.72
N SER A 2 5.17 21.94 43.22
CA SER A 2 5.48 21.93 41.79
C SER A 2 4.93 20.63 41.18
N GLU A 3 3.94 20.75 40.34
CA GLU A 3 3.49 19.69 39.46
C GLU A 3 4.60 19.42 38.45
N GLN A 4 5.32 18.34 38.65
CA GLN A 4 6.14 17.73 37.61
C GLN A 4 5.15 17.02 36.66
N GLU A 5 4.81 17.66 35.54
CA GLU A 5 4.24 16.99 34.39
C GLU A 5 5.24 15.91 33.99
N GLN A 6 4.91 14.67 34.28
CA GLN A 6 5.59 13.51 33.74
C GLN A 6 5.28 13.49 32.25
N ASN A 7 6.24 13.98 31.48
CA ASN A 7 6.29 13.74 30.05
C ASN A 7 6.50 12.24 29.87
N ILE A 8 5.40 11.48 29.77
CA ILE A 8 5.41 10.07 29.40
C ILE A 8 5.65 10.08 27.89
N SER A 9 6.92 10.12 27.51
CA SER A 9 7.31 9.68 26.18
C SER A 9 6.83 8.23 26.06
N THR A 10 5.77 8.00 25.32
CA THR A 10 5.33 6.65 24.96
C THR A 10 6.42 6.06 24.08
N GLU A 11 7.26 5.21 24.68
CA GLU A 11 8.33 4.53 23.96
C GLU A 11 7.73 3.68 22.84
N GLU A 12 8.05 4.01 21.60
CA GLU A 12 7.56 3.28 20.43
C GLU A 12 8.35 1.97 20.29
N TRP A 13 7.65 0.83 20.34
CA TRP A 13 8.23 -0.50 20.21
C TRP A 13 8.03 -1.02 18.78
N VAL A 14 9.06 -1.68 18.26
CA VAL A 14 9.10 -2.24 16.89
C VAL A 14 9.54 -3.69 16.91
N ASP A 15 9.00 -4.47 15.98
CA ASP A 15 9.43 -5.84 15.76
C ASP A 15 10.76 -5.88 15.00
N ILE A 16 11.73 -6.60 15.54
CA ILE A 16 13.01 -6.87 14.90
C ILE A 16 12.91 -8.20 14.15
N VAL A 17 13.34 -8.21 12.90
CA VAL A 17 13.16 -9.36 12.00
C VAL A 17 14.48 -9.91 11.49
N ASN A 18 14.49 -11.20 11.10
CA ASN A 18 15.60 -11.87 10.45
C ASN A 18 15.61 -11.61 8.92
N GLU A 19 16.45 -12.32 8.19
CA GLU A 19 16.58 -12.21 6.73
C GLU A 19 15.35 -12.70 5.97
N ASP A 20 14.56 -13.57 6.57
CA ASP A 20 13.33 -14.13 6.03
C ASP A 20 12.08 -13.31 6.43
N ASN A 21 12.30 -12.12 7.04
CA ASN A 21 11.23 -11.25 7.55
C ASN A 21 10.39 -11.88 8.68
N GLU A 22 10.97 -12.79 9.47
CA GLU A 22 10.33 -13.37 10.64
C GLU A 22 10.71 -12.59 11.89
N VAL A 23 9.75 -12.37 12.79
CA VAL A 23 9.98 -11.65 14.06
C VAL A 23 10.86 -12.50 14.98
N ILE A 24 11.98 -11.95 15.41
CA ILE A 24 12.95 -12.61 16.31
C ILE A 24 13.13 -11.89 17.65
N ALA A 25 12.77 -10.61 17.75
CA ALA A 25 12.88 -9.81 18.95
C ALA A 25 11.98 -8.57 18.84
N GLN A 26 11.94 -7.80 19.91
CA GLN A 26 11.37 -6.46 19.96
C GLN A 26 12.40 -5.48 20.53
N ALA A 27 12.38 -4.25 20.04
CA ALA A 27 13.25 -3.19 20.54
C ALA A 27 12.49 -1.86 20.52
N SER A 28 12.96 -0.89 21.31
CA SER A 28 12.46 0.47 21.12
C SER A 28 12.96 1.04 19.78
N ARG A 29 12.19 1.96 19.19
CA ARG A 29 12.59 2.67 17.96
C ARG A 29 13.98 3.28 18.10
N GLN A 30 14.29 3.85 19.26
CA GLN A 30 15.62 4.40 19.57
C GLN A 30 16.72 3.35 19.48
N GLN A 31 16.52 2.16 20.08
CA GLN A 31 17.48 1.06 20.01
C GLN A 31 17.61 0.53 18.59
N MET A 32 16.50 0.36 17.88
CA MET A 32 16.48 -0.10 16.49
C MET A 32 17.34 0.81 15.61
N ARG A 33 17.19 2.14 15.73
CA ARG A 33 18.00 3.12 15.01
C ARG A 33 19.48 3.08 15.41
N ALA A 34 19.77 3.12 16.72
CA ALA A 34 21.15 3.16 17.23
C ALA A 34 21.97 1.92 16.85
N GLN A 35 21.34 0.75 16.76
CA GLN A 35 21.98 -0.52 16.44
C GLN A 35 21.76 -0.97 14.99
N VAL A 36 21.09 -0.16 14.17
CA VAL A 36 20.77 -0.47 12.77
C VAL A 36 20.10 -1.86 12.65
N LEU A 37 19.12 -2.13 13.54
CA LEU A 37 18.45 -3.42 13.55
C LEU A 37 17.48 -3.53 12.36
N ARG A 38 17.34 -4.74 11.82
CA ARG A 38 16.42 -5.01 10.72
C ARG A 38 14.97 -4.99 11.24
N HIS A 39 14.15 -4.15 10.62
CA HIS A 39 12.78 -3.87 11.03
C HIS A 39 11.84 -3.82 9.81
N ARG A 40 10.57 -3.53 10.05
CA ARG A 40 9.55 -3.35 9.00
C ARG A 40 9.14 -1.88 8.89
N ALA A 41 8.84 -1.46 7.66
CA ALA A 41 8.25 -0.14 7.40
C ALA A 41 7.21 -0.22 6.28
N SER A 42 6.25 0.69 6.29
CA SER A 42 5.32 0.91 5.20
C SER A 42 5.83 2.03 4.28
N TYR A 43 5.62 1.87 2.98
CA TYR A 43 5.95 2.84 1.94
C TYR A 43 4.72 3.04 1.07
N ILE A 44 4.20 4.25 1.02
CA ILE A 44 2.96 4.58 0.33
C ILE A 44 3.26 5.59 -0.78
N VAL A 45 3.17 5.16 -2.04
CA VAL A 45 3.21 6.08 -3.18
C VAL A 45 1.84 6.74 -3.31
N VAL A 46 1.77 8.03 -2.99
CA VAL A 46 0.56 8.84 -3.20
C VAL A 46 0.65 9.45 -4.58
N HIS A 47 -0.36 9.24 -5.43
CA HIS A 47 -0.37 9.75 -6.79
C HIS A 47 -1.74 10.34 -7.17
N ASP A 48 -1.76 11.19 -8.20
CA ASP A 48 -2.97 11.87 -8.68
C ASP A 48 -3.77 11.06 -9.72
N GLY A 49 -3.30 9.87 -10.10
CA GLY A 49 -3.89 9.05 -11.16
C GLY A 49 -3.58 9.57 -12.58
N MET A 50 -2.84 10.66 -12.73
CA MET A 50 -2.46 11.28 -14.01
C MET A 50 -0.95 11.20 -14.28
N GLY A 51 -0.20 10.56 -13.37
CA GLY A 51 1.24 10.36 -13.51
C GLY A 51 2.10 11.18 -12.55
N ASN A 52 1.52 12.08 -11.76
CA ASN A 52 2.28 12.83 -10.76
C ASN A 52 2.29 12.10 -9.42
N ILE A 53 3.42 12.19 -8.74
CA ILE A 53 3.70 11.61 -7.43
C ILE A 53 3.73 12.74 -6.40
N LEU A 54 3.09 12.56 -5.26
CA LEU A 54 3.20 13.47 -4.14
C LEU A 54 4.54 13.25 -3.44
N VAL A 55 5.41 14.25 -3.55
CA VAL A 55 6.72 14.26 -2.90
C VAL A 55 6.65 15.15 -1.66
N GLN A 56 7.14 14.64 -0.54
CA GLN A 56 7.24 15.37 0.71
C GLN A 56 8.68 15.82 0.97
N ARG A 57 8.84 16.98 1.63
CA ARG A 57 10.10 17.38 2.25
C ARG A 57 10.05 17.03 3.71
N ARG A 58 10.99 16.24 4.16
CA ARG A 58 11.16 15.85 5.57
C ARG A 58 11.63 17.07 6.37
N THR A 59 11.18 17.17 7.64
CA THR A 59 11.68 18.22 8.52
C THR A 59 13.15 18.00 8.87
N GLU A 60 13.82 19.07 9.28
CA GLU A 60 15.22 19.02 9.75
C GLU A 60 15.36 18.27 11.11
N THR A 61 14.24 18.00 11.78
CA THR A 61 14.19 17.30 13.07
C THR A 61 14.08 15.77 12.93
N LYS A 62 13.88 15.24 11.71
CA LYS A 62 13.80 13.80 11.49
C LYS A 62 15.11 13.09 11.82
N ASP A 63 15.01 11.90 12.41
CA ASP A 63 16.15 11.05 12.81
C ASP A 63 16.85 10.36 11.63
N PHE A 64 16.17 10.31 10.47
CA PHE A 64 16.64 9.63 9.26
C PHE A 64 16.46 10.56 8.07
N TYR A 65 17.55 10.95 7.40
CA TYR A 65 17.58 11.89 6.27
C TYR A 65 16.82 13.20 6.53
N PRO A 66 17.22 14.02 7.54
CA PRO A 66 16.59 15.32 7.82
C PRO A 66 16.70 16.27 6.62
N GLY A 67 15.58 16.97 6.29
CA GLY A 67 15.51 17.95 5.22
C GLY A 67 15.49 17.37 3.80
N TRP A 68 15.61 16.05 3.61
CA TRP A 68 15.59 15.40 2.29
C TRP A 68 14.18 15.28 1.74
N LEU A 69 14.10 15.08 0.43
CA LEU A 69 12.84 14.72 -0.24
C LEU A 69 12.53 13.23 -0.07
N ASP A 70 11.25 12.92 0.02
CA ASP A 70 10.76 11.56 0.09
C ASP A 70 9.64 11.35 -0.93
N ALA A 71 9.77 10.31 -1.74
CA ALA A 71 8.80 9.98 -2.80
C ALA A 71 7.64 9.12 -2.29
N THR A 72 7.63 8.81 -0.99
CA THR A 72 6.61 8.01 -0.31
C THR A 72 6.21 8.65 1.00
N ALA A 73 4.98 8.40 1.46
CA ALA A 73 4.58 8.54 2.84
C ALA A 73 4.79 7.21 3.56
N GLY A 74 4.77 7.20 4.89
CA GLY A 74 4.86 5.98 5.66
C GLY A 74 5.97 6.00 6.72
N GLY A 75 6.03 4.93 7.48
CA GLY A 75 6.93 4.86 8.63
C GLY A 75 7.17 3.45 9.13
N VAL A 76 7.83 3.38 10.27
CA VAL A 76 8.18 2.13 10.94
C VAL A 76 6.91 1.46 11.47
N VAL A 77 6.73 0.16 11.17
CA VAL A 77 5.60 -0.63 11.67
C VAL A 77 5.80 -0.90 13.16
N GLN A 78 4.83 -0.55 13.98
CA GLN A 78 4.86 -0.80 15.42
C GLN A 78 4.76 -2.29 15.74
N SER A 79 5.28 -2.68 16.89
CA SER A 79 5.24 -4.09 17.31
C SER A 79 3.82 -4.62 17.41
N GLY A 80 3.55 -5.73 16.71
CA GLY A 80 2.23 -6.37 16.66
C GLY A 80 1.20 -5.67 15.77
N GLU A 81 1.56 -4.55 15.12
CA GLU A 81 0.67 -3.84 14.21
C GLU A 81 0.55 -4.58 12.86
N ASN A 82 -0.67 -4.60 12.29
CA ASN A 82 -0.85 -5.06 10.92
C ASN A 82 -0.26 -4.04 9.95
N ILE A 83 0.47 -4.52 8.95
CA ILE A 83 1.27 -3.66 8.08
C ILE A 83 0.42 -2.73 7.17
N LEU A 84 -0.79 -3.16 6.78
CA LEU A 84 -1.73 -2.30 6.04
C LEU A 84 -2.38 -1.25 6.96
N ASP A 85 -2.65 -1.61 8.22
CA ASP A 85 -3.19 -0.67 9.20
C ASP A 85 -2.13 0.36 9.56
N SER A 86 -0.85 -0.04 9.68
CA SER A 86 0.29 0.89 9.80
C SER A 86 0.34 1.87 8.62
N ALA A 87 0.25 1.39 7.38
CA ALA A 87 0.26 2.26 6.21
C ALA A 87 -0.91 3.27 6.20
N ARG A 88 -2.10 2.85 6.63
CA ARG A 88 -3.26 3.75 6.73
C ARG A 88 -3.09 4.80 7.82
N ARG A 89 -2.60 4.39 8.97
CA ARG A 89 -2.32 5.29 10.11
C ARG A 89 -1.29 6.35 9.71
N GLU A 90 -0.16 5.94 9.12
CA GLU A 90 0.88 6.86 8.66
C GLU A 90 0.36 7.87 7.62
N ALA A 91 -0.41 7.41 6.62
CA ALA A 91 -1.00 8.31 5.62
C ALA A 91 -1.98 9.32 6.22
N GLU A 92 -2.75 8.91 7.24
CA GLU A 92 -3.67 9.79 7.95
C GLU A 92 -2.91 10.77 8.86
N GLU A 93 -1.93 10.31 9.63
CA GLU A 93 -1.13 11.12 10.55
C GLU A 93 -0.26 12.12 9.79
N GLU A 94 0.50 11.68 8.78
CA GLU A 94 1.44 12.51 8.04
C GLU A 94 0.77 13.48 7.05
N LEU A 95 -0.30 13.05 6.36
CA LEU A 95 -0.88 13.77 5.22
C LEU A 95 -2.37 14.06 5.34
N GLY A 96 -3.06 13.57 6.37
CA GLY A 96 -4.51 13.67 6.50
C GLY A 96 -5.27 12.81 5.49
N ILE A 97 -4.65 11.77 4.92
CA ILE A 97 -5.28 10.89 3.93
C ILE A 97 -6.00 9.76 4.66
N ALA A 98 -7.32 9.82 4.71
CA ALA A 98 -8.17 8.79 5.33
C ALA A 98 -9.27 8.31 4.38
N GLY A 99 -9.72 7.07 4.57
CA GLY A 99 -10.87 6.50 3.86
C GLY A 99 -10.66 6.21 2.37
N VAL A 100 -9.44 6.33 1.85
CA VAL A 100 -9.12 5.98 0.46
C VAL A 100 -8.67 4.52 0.34
N PRO A 101 -8.93 3.83 -0.79
CA PRO A 101 -8.45 2.48 -1.02
C PRO A 101 -6.93 2.47 -1.25
N PHE A 102 -6.26 1.49 -0.65
CA PHE A 102 -4.84 1.22 -0.84
C PHE A 102 -4.66 0.01 -1.76
N ALA A 103 -3.82 0.16 -2.78
CA ALA A 103 -3.36 -0.95 -3.60
C ALA A 103 -2.04 -1.50 -3.05
N GLU A 104 -1.98 -2.82 -2.84
CA GLU A 104 -0.77 -3.50 -2.39
C GLU A 104 0.12 -3.88 -3.59
N HIS A 105 1.43 -3.65 -3.43
CA HIS A 105 2.44 -3.94 -4.44
C HIS A 105 3.51 -4.93 -3.96
N GLY A 106 3.29 -5.60 -2.81
CA GLY A 106 4.19 -6.58 -2.22
C GLY A 106 5.30 -5.95 -1.39
N GLN A 107 6.32 -6.74 -1.10
CA GLN A 107 7.40 -6.37 -0.20
C GLN A 107 8.73 -6.24 -0.95
N PHE A 108 9.69 -5.57 -0.32
CA PHE A 108 11.07 -5.45 -0.78
C PHE A 108 12.00 -5.31 0.42
N TYR A 109 13.27 -5.68 0.22
CA TYR A 109 14.32 -5.43 1.19
C TYR A 109 15.20 -4.27 0.72
N PHE A 110 15.54 -3.38 1.65
CA PHE A 110 16.48 -2.31 1.45
C PHE A 110 17.49 -2.29 2.60
N GLU A 111 18.76 -2.10 2.25
CA GLU A 111 19.85 -1.95 3.22
C GLU A 111 20.79 -0.85 2.77
N GLU A 112 21.13 0.02 3.69
CA GLU A 112 22.19 0.99 3.58
C GLU A 112 23.16 0.79 4.75
N GLU A 113 24.43 0.58 4.42
CA GLU A 113 25.46 0.26 5.41
C GLU A 113 25.53 1.31 6.52
N ASN A 114 25.49 0.85 7.77
CA ASN A 114 25.52 1.67 9.00
C ASN A 114 24.36 2.69 9.15
N LYS A 115 23.31 2.59 8.36
CA LYS A 115 22.15 3.49 8.46
C LYS A 115 20.83 2.76 8.64
N CYS A 116 20.53 1.77 7.80
CA CYS A 116 19.21 1.18 7.75
C CYS A 116 19.23 -0.25 7.21
N ARG A 117 18.37 -1.12 7.79
CA ARG A 117 18.03 -2.45 7.30
C ARG A 117 16.53 -2.62 7.41
N VAL A 118 15.81 -2.60 6.30
CA VAL A 118 14.35 -2.57 6.32
C VAL A 118 13.70 -3.53 5.35
N TRP A 119 12.69 -4.25 5.83
CA TRP A 119 11.68 -4.88 5.01
C TRP A 119 10.54 -3.88 4.77
N GLY A 120 10.47 -3.34 3.56
CA GLY A 120 9.44 -2.39 3.15
C GLY A 120 8.22 -3.11 2.59
N ALA A 121 7.02 -2.74 3.05
CA ALA A 121 5.77 -3.09 2.41
C ALA A 121 5.30 -1.92 1.55
N LEU A 122 5.09 -2.19 0.26
CA LEU A 122 4.82 -1.17 -0.75
C LEU A 122 3.32 -1.09 -1.06
N PHE A 123 2.79 0.10 -0.90
CA PHE A 123 1.41 0.46 -1.19
C PHE A 123 1.33 1.65 -2.14
N SER A 124 0.17 1.87 -2.74
CA SER A 124 -0.18 3.13 -3.36
C SER A 124 -1.62 3.52 -3.11
N CYS A 125 -1.90 4.81 -3.16
CA CYS A 125 -3.26 5.34 -3.15
C CYS A 125 -3.38 6.56 -4.07
N VAL A 126 -4.61 6.82 -4.54
CA VAL A 126 -4.94 8.04 -5.26
C VAL A 126 -5.51 9.05 -4.27
N SER A 127 -4.91 10.23 -4.23
CA SER A 127 -5.44 11.35 -3.45
C SER A 127 -5.13 12.67 -4.14
N HIS A 128 -6.03 13.65 -4.03
CA HIS A 128 -5.85 14.98 -4.61
C HIS A 128 -5.81 16.07 -3.52
N GLY A 129 -5.80 15.63 -2.23
CA GLY A 129 -5.90 16.54 -1.10
C GLY A 129 -7.36 17.02 -0.84
N PRO A 130 -7.57 18.04 -0.03
CA PRO A 130 -6.50 18.79 0.64
C PRO A 130 -5.69 17.92 1.61
N PHE A 131 -4.39 18.25 1.78
CA PHE A 131 -3.51 17.58 2.70
C PHE A 131 -3.43 18.34 4.01
N ALA A 132 -3.45 17.61 5.13
CA ALA A 132 -3.17 18.14 6.47
C ALA A 132 -1.82 17.56 6.91
N LEU A 133 -0.79 18.38 6.86
CA LEU A 133 0.59 17.92 7.14
C LEU A 133 0.84 17.85 8.64
N GLN A 134 1.50 16.79 9.08
CA GLN A 134 2.07 16.70 10.41
C GLN A 134 3.36 17.53 10.46
N GLU A 135 3.27 18.74 10.99
CA GLU A 135 4.33 19.76 10.94
C GLU A 135 5.65 19.32 11.61
N GLU A 136 5.60 18.36 12.52
CA GLU A 136 6.77 17.77 13.18
C GLU A 136 7.57 16.86 12.24
N GLU A 137 6.91 16.30 11.21
CA GLU A 137 7.46 15.28 10.33
C GLU A 137 7.68 15.79 8.89
N ILE A 138 6.78 16.65 8.39
CA ILE A 138 6.72 17.10 7.00
C ILE A 138 6.71 18.62 6.93
N ASP A 139 7.75 19.19 6.30
CA ASP A 139 7.84 20.62 6.04
C ASP A 139 6.88 21.08 4.94
N SER A 140 6.84 20.34 3.84
CA SER A 140 6.02 20.69 2.68
C SER A 140 5.79 19.50 1.76
N VAL A 141 4.76 19.60 0.90
CA VAL A 141 4.49 18.61 -0.16
C VAL A 141 4.34 19.30 -1.52
N ARG A 142 4.65 18.56 -2.59
CA ARG A 142 4.45 19.01 -3.97
C ARG A 142 4.27 17.84 -4.92
N TRP A 143 3.54 18.07 -5.98
CA TRP A 143 3.45 17.14 -7.08
C TRP A 143 4.70 17.19 -7.96
N MET A 144 5.25 16.02 -8.33
CA MET A 144 6.37 15.90 -9.24
C MET A 144 6.14 14.75 -10.22
N THR A 145 6.60 14.90 -11.46
CA THR A 145 6.62 13.77 -12.39
C THR A 145 7.78 12.82 -12.08
N PRO A 146 7.74 11.56 -12.53
CA PRO A 146 8.86 10.62 -12.38
C PRO A 146 10.18 11.14 -12.99
N GLU A 147 10.09 11.90 -14.08
CA GLU A 147 11.24 12.49 -14.74
C GLU A 147 11.87 13.58 -13.87
N GLU A 148 11.07 14.44 -13.25
CA GLU A 148 11.55 15.48 -12.31
C GLU A 148 12.20 14.85 -11.07
N ILE A 149 11.63 13.75 -10.53
CA ILE A 149 12.22 13.00 -9.42
C ILE A 149 13.56 12.39 -9.84
N THR A 150 13.62 11.76 -11.01
CA THR A 150 14.84 11.16 -11.54
C THR A 150 15.95 12.20 -11.75
N ALA A 151 15.61 13.38 -12.24
CA ALA A 151 16.57 14.47 -12.47
C ALA A 151 17.16 15.06 -11.17
N ARG A 152 16.55 14.76 -10.03
CA ARG A 152 16.94 15.26 -8.69
C ARG A 152 17.13 14.13 -7.68
N CYS A 153 17.44 12.91 -8.15
CA CYS A 153 17.50 11.70 -7.30
C CYS A 153 18.49 11.81 -6.13
N ASP A 154 19.52 12.65 -6.22
CA ASP A 154 20.50 12.93 -5.16
C ASP A 154 19.94 13.76 -3.99
N GLU A 155 18.74 14.32 -4.13
CA GLU A 155 18.05 15.04 -3.06
C GLU A 155 17.04 14.15 -2.30
N PHE A 156 16.83 12.92 -2.76
CA PHE A 156 15.82 12.01 -2.23
C PHE A 156 16.39 10.93 -1.32
N THR A 157 15.59 10.50 -0.33
CA THR A 157 15.93 9.33 0.48
C THR A 157 16.07 8.09 -0.41
N PRO A 158 17.17 7.30 -0.28
CA PRO A 158 17.43 6.19 -1.21
C PRO A 158 16.39 5.06 -1.15
N ASP A 159 15.82 4.82 0.03
CA ASP A 159 14.79 3.81 0.26
C ASP A 159 13.47 4.19 -0.41
N SER A 160 13.06 5.47 -0.36
CA SER A 160 11.86 5.93 -1.07
C SER A 160 12.01 5.87 -2.59
N LEU A 161 13.19 6.20 -3.12
CA LEU A 161 13.47 6.02 -4.56
C LEU A 161 13.40 4.54 -4.96
N LYS A 162 13.90 3.64 -4.12
CA LYS A 162 13.77 2.19 -4.33
C LYS A 162 12.31 1.77 -4.36
N ALA A 163 11.51 2.24 -3.41
CA ALA A 163 10.08 1.97 -3.35
C ALA A 163 9.34 2.48 -4.59
N LEU A 164 9.58 3.74 -4.99
CA LEU A 164 9.00 4.35 -6.18
C LEU A 164 9.36 3.58 -7.45
N SER A 165 10.63 3.23 -7.64
CA SER A 165 11.10 2.46 -8.80
C SER A 165 10.40 1.10 -8.91
N LEU A 166 10.23 0.40 -7.80
CA LEU A 166 9.50 -0.88 -7.74
C LEU A 166 8.01 -0.70 -8.05
N TRP A 167 7.39 0.35 -7.53
CA TRP A 167 5.99 0.66 -7.83
C TRP A 167 5.79 0.92 -9.31
N MET A 168 6.62 1.75 -9.94
CA MET A 168 6.56 2.05 -11.38
C MET A 168 6.71 0.79 -12.22
N THR A 169 7.68 -0.07 -11.91
CA THR A 169 7.91 -1.33 -12.61
C THR A 169 6.69 -2.25 -12.52
N ARG A 170 6.19 -2.48 -11.30
CA ARG A 170 5.05 -3.37 -11.04
C ARG A 170 3.73 -2.84 -11.60
N ASN A 171 3.58 -1.52 -11.68
CA ASN A 171 2.40 -0.89 -12.27
C ASN A 171 2.40 -1.02 -13.80
N ASN A 172 3.56 -0.80 -14.44
CA ASN A 172 3.73 -1.01 -15.89
C ASN A 172 3.49 -2.46 -16.29
N GLU A 173 3.93 -3.45 -15.49
CA GLU A 173 3.66 -4.88 -15.73
C GLU A 173 2.16 -5.20 -15.66
N LYS A 174 1.42 -4.59 -14.74
CA LYS A 174 -0.04 -4.76 -14.63
C LYS A 174 -0.78 -4.17 -15.82
N GLU A 175 -0.33 -3.04 -16.35
CA GLU A 175 -0.94 -2.39 -17.51
C GLU A 175 -0.64 -3.11 -18.83
N HIS A 176 0.57 -3.66 -19.00
CA HIS A 176 1.01 -4.35 -20.23
C HIS A 176 0.83 -5.86 -20.16
N GLY A 177 0.68 -6.44 -18.97
CA GLY A 177 0.56 -7.88 -18.74
C GLY A 177 -0.85 -8.46 -18.77
N LYS A 178 -1.90 -7.69 -19.12
CA LYS A 178 -3.21 -8.27 -19.40
C LYS A 178 -3.16 -8.96 -20.78
N PRO A 179 -3.19 -10.31 -20.86
CA PRO A 179 -3.47 -10.96 -22.14
C PRO A 179 -4.84 -10.47 -22.59
N LEU A 180 -4.95 -10.05 -23.84
CA LEU A 180 -6.22 -9.87 -24.53
C LEU A 180 -6.94 -11.23 -24.52
N THR A 181 -7.67 -11.52 -23.46
CA THR A 181 -8.66 -12.59 -23.50
C THR A 181 -9.74 -12.11 -24.46
N ARG A 182 -9.66 -12.60 -25.72
CA ARG A 182 -10.82 -12.64 -26.58
C ARG A 182 -11.91 -13.35 -25.76
N GLU A 183 -12.94 -12.61 -25.37
CA GLU A 183 -14.21 -13.18 -24.99
C GLU A 183 -14.62 -14.04 -26.18
N THR A 184 -14.46 -15.34 -26.04
CA THR A 184 -15.13 -16.30 -26.88
C THR A 184 -16.62 -16.14 -26.59
N ALA A 185 -17.31 -15.48 -27.52
CA ALA A 185 -18.75 -15.44 -27.52
C ALA A 185 -19.26 -16.89 -27.35
N ALA A 186 -20.06 -17.10 -26.33
CA ALA A 186 -20.76 -18.35 -26.14
C ALA A 186 -21.60 -18.65 -27.43
N PRO A 187 -21.63 -19.89 -27.92
CA PRO A 187 -22.45 -20.22 -29.06
C PRO A 187 -23.92 -19.98 -28.70
N VAL A 188 -24.58 -19.20 -29.55
CA VAL A 188 -26.03 -19.05 -29.55
C VAL A 188 -26.62 -20.43 -29.78
N VAL A 189 -27.31 -20.98 -28.79
CA VAL A 189 -28.11 -22.18 -28.95
C VAL A 189 -29.37 -21.77 -29.71
N GLU A 190 -29.42 -22.09 -30.99
CA GLU A 190 -30.65 -22.05 -31.78
C GLU A 190 -31.64 -23.06 -31.16
N THR A 191 -32.72 -22.57 -30.62
CA THR A 191 -33.89 -23.38 -30.24
C THR A 191 -34.61 -23.76 -31.53
N GLN A 192 -34.49 -25.02 -31.93
CA GLN A 192 -35.32 -25.60 -32.96
C GLN A 192 -36.74 -25.75 -32.42
N ASP A 193 -37.68 -25.17 -33.15
CA ASP A 193 -39.11 -25.34 -32.98
C ASP A 193 -39.47 -26.83 -33.11
N VAL A 194 -40.07 -27.40 -32.07
CA VAL A 194 -40.70 -28.72 -32.17
C VAL A 194 -42.17 -28.52 -32.47
N GLU A 195 -42.52 -28.87 -33.71
CA GLU A 195 -43.90 -28.96 -34.20
C GLU A 195 -44.76 -29.83 -33.30
N THR A 196 -45.94 -29.32 -33.01
CA THR A 196 -47.07 -30.03 -32.41
C THR A 196 -47.63 -31.04 -33.38
N ALA A 197 -47.61 -32.31 -32.99
CA ALA A 197 -48.41 -33.33 -33.66
C ALA A 197 -49.59 -33.70 -32.75
N ASP A 198 -50.78 -33.34 -33.22
CA ASP A 198 -52.05 -33.85 -32.79
C ASP A 198 -52.14 -35.35 -33.00
N VAL A 199 -52.55 -36.10 -32.03
CA VAL A 199 -53.30 -37.36 -32.26
C VAL A 199 -54.35 -37.51 -31.16
N ASN A 200 -55.55 -37.51 -31.66
CA ASN A 200 -56.80 -37.86 -30.98
C ASN A 200 -56.86 -39.31 -30.51
N ASP A 201 -57.77 -39.52 -29.59
CA ASP A 201 -58.82 -40.47 -29.52
C ASP A 201 -58.77 -41.60 -28.47
N GLU A 202 -59.90 -41.61 -27.84
CA GLU A 202 -60.77 -42.73 -27.41
C GLU A 202 -60.49 -43.45 -26.05
N GLU A 203 -61.35 -43.13 -25.15
CA GLU A 203 -62.53 -43.89 -24.68
C GLU A 203 -62.29 -45.13 -23.78
N LYS A 204 -63.08 -45.08 -22.75
CA LYS A 204 -63.79 -46.15 -21.97
C LYS A 204 -63.26 -46.46 -20.59
N ASN A 205 -63.95 -45.96 -19.58
CA ASN A 205 -65.16 -46.57 -18.99
C ASN A 205 -64.88 -47.56 -17.87
N GLN A 206 -65.61 -47.34 -16.80
CA GLN A 206 -66.04 -48.23 -15.73
C GLN A 206 -65.29 -48.18 -14.37
N GLY A 207 -66.00 -47.53 -13.46
CA GLY A 207 -65.95 -47.82 -12.05
C GLY A 207 -66.68 -49.17 -11.75
N PRO A 208 -67.16 -49.40 -10.54
CA PRO A 208 -66.95 -48.88 -9.19
C PRO A 208 -66.72 -49.99 -8.12
N SER A 209 -66.80 -49.58 -6.86
CA SER A 209 -67.07 -50.41 -5.65
C SER A 209 -65.81 -51.07 -5.01
N VAL A 210 -65.59 -50.97 -3.77
CA VAL A 210 -66.30 -50.98 -2.49
C VAL A 210 -65.52 -50.22 -1.46
#